data_f710ed3377f4686de10dcbd1c94963e0
#
_entry.id   f710ed3377f4686de10dcbd1c94963e0
#
_cell.length_a   1.000
_cell.length_b   1.000
_cell.length_c   1.000
_cell.angle_alpha   90.00
_cell.angle_beta   90.00
_cell.angle_gamma   90.00
#
_symmetry.space_group_name_H-M   'P 1'
#
loop_
_entity.id
_entity.type
_entity.pdbx_description
1 polymer ?
#
loop_
_entity_poly.entity_id
_entity_poly.type
_entity_poly.pdbx_seq_one_letter_code
_entity_poly.pdbx_strand_id
1 'polypeptide(L)' 'MANGRMTVTDVAERLGVTTKTVVRWEKSGKVSRAKRDWRGWRVYEKDDFRKLKEFKETIIIA' A
#
# COMPACT_ATOMS: atom_id res chain seq x y z
N MET A 1 1.70 -6.63 -19.72
CA MET A 1 0.55 -5.78 -19.45
C MET A 1 0.27 -5.73 -17.96
N ALA A 2 0.16 -4.58 -17.44
CA ALA A 2 -0.15 -4.44 -16.03
C ALA A 2 -1.55 -4.99 -15.77
N ASN A 3 -1.67 -5.82 -14.77
CA ASN A 3 -2.95 -6.44 -14.41
C ASN A 3 -3.49 -5.84 -13.12
N GLY A 4 -3.38 -4.52 -12.99
CA GLY A 4 -3.87 -3.80 -11.85
C GLY A 4 -2.96 -3.82 -10.64
N ARG A 5 -1.80 -4.45 -10.77
CA ARG A 5 -0.86 -4.50 -9.66
C ARG A 5 -0.05 -3.22 -9.59
N MET A 6 0.25 -2.82 -8.38
CA MET A 6 1.01 -1.61 -8.11
C MET A 6 2.20 -1.95 -7.24
N THR A 7 3.29 -1.21 -7.42
CA THR A 7 4.43 -1.31 -6.52
C THR A 7 4.18 -0.43 -5.29
N VAL A 8 5.04 -0.57 -4.28
CA VAL A 8 4.93 0.28 -3.10
C VAL A 8 5.12 1.74 -3.50
N THR A 9 5.98 2.01 -4.48
CA THR A 9 6.19 3.38 -4.97
C THR A 9 4.92 3.93 -5.58
N ASP A 10 4.25 3.12 -6.43
CA ASP A 10 3.01 3.56 -7.05
C ASP A 10 1.95 3.87 -6.02
N VAL A 11 1.81 3.01 -5.03
CA VAL A 11 0.81 3.19 -3.98
C VAL A 11 1.11 4.45 -3.19
N ALA A 12 2.37 4.64 -2.81
CA ALA A 12 2.75 5.81 -2.01
C ALA A 12 2.48 7.10 -2.77
N GLU A 13 2.81 7.13 -4.05
CA GLU A 13 2.58 8.33 -4.85
C GLU A 13 1.10 8.64 -4.98
N ARG A 14 0.28 7.62 -5.20
CA ARG A 14 -1.15 7.82 -5.36
C ARG A 14 -1.80 8.27 -4.05
N LEU A 15 -1.25 7.81 -2.92
CA LEU A 15 -1.77 8.20 -1.62
C LEU A 15 -1.20 9.52 -1.13
N GLY A 16 -0.14 10.01 -1.76
CA GLY A 16 0.50 11.24 -1.33
C GLY A 16 1.36 11.08 -0.09
N VAL A 17 1.90 9.89 0.12
CA VAL A 17 2.78 9.61 1.26
C VAL A 17 4.07 9.01 0.74
N THR A 18 5.03 8.81 1.64
CA THR A 18 6.29 8.18 1.26
C THR A 18 6.16 6.66 1.30
N THR A 19 7.05 5.99 0.56
CA THR A 19 7.08 4.53 0.60
C THR A 19 7.38 4.03 2.01
N LYS A 20 8.22 4.75 2.74
CA LYS A 20 8.54 4.40 4.12
C LYS A 20 7.29 4.38 4.98
N THR A 21 6.38 5.32 4.77
CA THR A 21 5.14 5.38 5.52
C THR A 21 4.28 4.14 5.25
N VAL A 22 4.16 3.74 3.99
CA VAL A 22 3.37 2.57 3.62
C VAL A 22 3.96 1.32 4.27
N VAL A 23 5.27 1.17 4.21
CA VAL A 23 5.95 0.02 4.82
C VAL A 23 5.76 0.02 6.34
N ARG A 24 5.81 1.19 6.95
CA ARG A 24 5.62 1.30 8.40
C ARG A 24 4.21 0.86 8.79
N TRP A 25 3.20 1.25 8.04
CA TRP A 25 1.83 0.82 8.32
C TRP A 25 1.72 -0.69 8.26
N GLU A 26 2.35 -1.29 7.25
CA GLU A 26 2.32 -2.74 7.11
C GLU A 26 3.01 -3.42 8.30
N LYS A 27 4.17 -2.93 8.68
CA LYS A 27 4.94 -3.53 9.76
C LYS A 27 4.24 -3.42 11.11
N SER A 28 3.49 -2.34 11.30
CA SER A 28 2.80 -2.13 12.56
C SER A 28 1.48 -2.92 12.64
N GLY A 29 1.13 -3.63 11.57
CA GLY A 29 -0.08 -4.44 11.56
C GLY A 29 -1.36 -3.64 11.35
N LYS A 30 -1.25 -2.38 11.01
CA LYS A 30 -2.42 -1.54 10.81
C LYS A 30 -3.11 -1.83 9.48
N VAL A 31 -2.38 -2.36 8.53
CA VAL A 31 -2.93 -2.79 7.25
C VAL A 31 -2.41 -4.17 6.95
N SER A 32 -3.08 -4.87 6.05
CA SER A 32 -2.68 -6.22 5.67
C SER A 32 -1.33 -6.19 4.99
N ARG A 33 -0.57 -7.27 5.17
CA ARG A 33 0.71 -7.39 4.51
C ARG A 33 0.50 -7.48 3.00
N ALA A 34 1.39 -6.82 2.28
CA ALA A 34 1.39 -6.88 0.82
C ALA A 34 1.82 -8.27 0.38
N LYS A 35 1.28 -8.70 -0.73
CA LYS A 35 1.76 -9.91 -1.38
C LYS A 35 3.11 -9.61 -2.00
N ARG A 36 3.90 -10.65 -2.22
CA ARG A 36 5.20 -10.50 -2.84
C ARG A 36 5.23 -11.29 -4.13
N ASP A 37 5.91 -10.73 -5.13
CA ASP A 37 6.06 -11.43 -6.40
C ASP A 37 7.26 -12.38 -6.29
N TRP A 38 7.62 -12.98 -7.43
CA TRP A 38 8.71 -13.95 -7.45
C TRP A 38 10.05 -13.31 -7.10
N ARG A 39 10.18 -11.99 -7.25
CA ARG A 39 11.42 -11.28 -6.90
C ARG A 39 11.45 -10.89 -5.42
N GLY A 40 10.36 -11.14 -4.70
CA GLY A 40 10.26 -10.73 -3.31
C GLY A 40 9.85 -9.29 -3.13
N TRP A 41 9.44 -8.62 -4.19
CA TRP A 41 9.00 -7.23 -4.12
C TRP A 41 7.53 -7.17 -3.71
N ARG A 42 7.18 -6.13 -2.97
CA ARG A 42 5.80 -5.91 -2.59
C ARG A 42 4.96 -5.54 -3.80
N VAL A 43 3.81 -6.19 -3.93
CA VAL A 43 2.85 -5.87 -4.97
C VAL A 43 1.51 -5.63 -4.31
N TYR A 44 0.79 -4.63 -4.80
CA TYR A 44 -0.50 -4.24 -4.26
C TYR A 44 -1.54 -4.34 -5.36
N GLU A 45 -2.67 -4.91 -5.02
CA GLU A 45 -3.79 -5.00 -5.93
C GLU A 45 -4.77 -3.88 -5.62
N LYS A 46 -5.80 -3.77 -6.46
CA LYS A 46 -6.78 -2.72 -6.32
C LYS A 46 -7.43 -2.71 -4.93
N ASP A 47 -7.75 -3.90 -4.43
CA ASP A 47 -8.35 -4.01 -3.10
C ASP A 47 -7.39 -3.56 -2.01
N ASP A 48 -6.12 -3.90 -2.15
CA ASP A 48 -5.11 -3.49 -1.19
C ASP A 48 -4.97 -1.98 -1.17
N PHE A 49 -4.97 -1.38 -2.35
CA PHE A 49 -4.87 0.07 -2.47
C PHE A 49 -6.06 0.75 -1.79
N ARG A 50 -7.25 0.22 -2.02
CA ARG A 50 -8.46 0.78 -1.42
C ARG A 50 -8.39 0.74 0.09
N LYS A 51 -7.92 -0.37 0.65
CA LYS A 51 -7.79 -0.49 2.10
C LYS A 51 -6.79 0.51 2.66
N LEU A 52 -5.69 0.71 1.96
CA LEU A 52 -4.70 1.69 2.37
C LEU A 52 -5.26 3.10 2.31
N LYS A 53 -6.01 3.39 1.26
CA LYS A 53 -6.62 4.70 1.10
C LYS A 53 -7.60 4.97 2.22
N GLU A 54 -8.43 4.00 2.54
CA GLU A 54 -9.40 4.16 3.63
C GLU A 54 -8.68 4.36 4.96
N PHE A 55 -7.62 3.62 5.18
CA PHE A 55 -6.85 3.76 6.41
C PHE A 55 -6.26 5.16 6.52
N LYS A 56 -5.68 5.65 5.43
CA LYS A 56 -5.11 6.99 5.42
C LYS A 56 -6.16 8.05 5.72
N GLU A 57 -7.32 7.93 5.10
CA GLU A 57 -8.40 8.90 5.32
C GLU A 57 -8.87 8.88 6.76
N THR A 58 -8.92 7.71 7.36
CA THR A 58 -9.30 7.58 8.76
C THR A 58 -8.31 8.30 9.67
N ILE A 59 -7.02 8.14 9.39
CA ILE A 59 -5.99 8.80 10.18
C ILE A 59 -6.12 10.32 10.08
N ILE A 60 -6.34 10.82 8.87
CA ILE A 60 -6.38 12.26 8.66
C ILE A 60 -7.62 12.88 9.31
N ILE A 61 -8.73 12.18 9.23
CA ILE A 61 -9.99 12.68 9.78
C ILE A 61 -9.99 12.59 11.31
N ALA A 62 -9.40 11.53 11.81
CA ALA A 62 -9.33 11.35 13.25
C ALA A 62 -8.32 12.33 13.84
#